data_cc8153fb7bce729abcbd54ece46067f3
#
_entry.id   cc8153fb7bce729abcbd54ece46067f3
#
_cell.length_a   1.000
_cell.length_b   1.000
_cell.length_c   1.000
_cell.angle_alpha   90.00
_cell.angle_beta   90.00
_cell.angle_gamma   90.00
#
_symmetry.space_group_name_H-M   'P 1'
#
loop_
_entity.id
_entity.type
_entity.pdbx_description
1 polymer ?
#
loop_
_entity_poly.entity_id
_entity_poly.type
_entity_poly.pdbx_seq_one_letter_code
_entity_poly.pdbx_strand_id
1 'polypeptide(L)'
;MPTRAPIKSKLTILRTLQLSQFPWLVHGFSTRVGGSSRAYGKGDLNLGFTKDDTRAAVERNRAAFLSEIGAVTRRRGGSKGASRKAISSLWPLVTLRQIHSDVIRCIDTPDSSNREPLSGDGMITATPGLLLAIQTADCLPVILVDAKRHVVGVFHAGWRGTVQRIVEKGVGEMHRCFGSRPRDLKAAIGPGVQGCCYEVGEEVRTKFESQFEYGSSLFREIKESDPVREKYPLLFLTARAPGHSTLPTKIFLDLVEANRRQLIAAGVPAKSIESSPLCTSCHPDLLFSYRAEKGKTGRLMGAAGIRE
;
A
#
# COMPACT_ATOMS: atom_id res chain seq x y z
N MET A 1 22.53 3.13 37.32
CA MET A 1 21.29 3.43 36.59
C MET A 1 20.77 2.13 36.04
N PRO A 2 19.55 1.66 36.35
CA PRO A 2 19.04 0.39 35.84
C PRO A 2 18.73 0.53 34.35
N THR A 3 19.37 -0.28 33.54
CA THR A 3 19.09 -0.45 32.10
C THR A 3 17.69 -1.01 31.93
N ARG A 4 16.77 -0.19 31.47
CA ARG A 4 15.44 -0.63 31.04
C ARG A 4 15.59 -1.70 29.95
N ALA A 5 15.09 -2.92 30.21
CA ALA A 5 14.98 -3.94 29.21
C ALA A 5 14.19 -3.41 28.01
N PRO A 6 14.59 -3.71 26.76
CA PRO A 6 13.87 -3.23 25.58
C PRO A 6 12.46 -3.83 25.62
N ILE A 7 11.46 -2.96 25.71
CA ILE A 7 10.06 -3.33 25.49
C ILE A 7 10.01 -3.90 24.06
N LYS A 8 9.75 -5.20 23.90
CA LYS A 8 9.45 -5.78 22.60
C LYS A 8 8.17 -5.10 22.11
N SER A 9 8.30 -4.14 21.21
CA SER A 9 7.16 -3.49 20.61
C SER A 9 6.32 -4.57 19.90
N LYS A 10 5.06 -4.68 20.29
CA LYS A 10 4.12 -5.63 19.67
C LYS A 10 3.96 -5.25 18.20
N LEU A 11 3.96 -6.25 17.32
CA LEU A 11 3.71 -6.04 15.90
C LEU A 11 2.35 -5.36 15.72
N THR A 12 2.32 -4.28 14.93
CA THR A 12 1.11 -3.47 14.72
C THR A 12 0.64 -3.62 13.28
N ILE A 13 -0.61 -4.06 13.12
CA ILE A 13 -1.29 -4.18 11.82
C ILE A 13 -2.46 -3.23 11.77
N LEU A 14 -2.55 -2.48 10.69
CA LEU A 14 -3.69 -1.62 10.39
C LEU A 14 -4.74 -2.42 9.63
N ARG A 15 -6.00 -2.27 10.03
CA ARG A 15 -7.15 -2.91 9.39
C ARG A 15 -8.26 -1.88 9.19
N THR A 16 -9.06 -2.08 8.16
CA THR A 16 -10.27 -1.29 7.96
C THR A 16 -11.45 -1.93 8.68
N LEU A 17 -12.31 -1.11 9.27
CA LEU A 17 -13.49 -1.60 9.99
C LEU A 17 -14.43 -2.33 9.04
N GLN A 18 -14.60 -1.80 7.84
CA GLN A 18 -15.50 -2.37 6.84
C GLN A 18 -15.09 -3.78 6.39
N LEU A 19 -13.79 -4.05 6.23
CA LEU A 19 -13.31 -5.38 5.83
C LEU A 19 -13.21 -6.34 7.02
N SER A 20 -13.00 -5.83 8.23
CA SER A 20 -12.88 -6.65 9.44
C SER A 20 -14.18 -7.36 9.84
N GLN A 21 -15.32 -6.96 9.29
CA GLN A 21 -16.60 -7.63 9.53
C GLN A 21 -16.77 -8.97 8.80
N PHE A 22 -15.85 -9.32 7.88
CA PHE A 22 -15.90 -10.58 7.15
C PHE A 22 -15.01 -11.65 7.81
N PRO A 23 -15.58 -12.66 8.52
CA PRO A 23 -14.79 -13.67 9.25
C PRO A 23 -13.91 -14.54 8.35
N TRP A 24 -14.32 -14.72 7.09
CA TRP A 24 -13.60 -15.49 6.08
C TRP A 24 -12.41 -14.73 5.47
N LEU A 25 -12.35 -13.40 5.64
CA LEU A 25 -11.31 -12.56 5.07
C LEU A 25 -10.12 -12.44 6.02
N VAL A 26 -8.94 -12.68 5.51
CA VAL A 26 -7.66 -12.27 6.12
C VAL A 26 -7.18 -11.05 5.39
N HIS A 27 -6.97 -9.92 6.08
CA HIS A 27 -6.43 -8.71 5.46
C HIS A 27 -5.67 -7.86 6.47
N GLY A 28 -4.83 -6.97 5.96
CA GLY A 28 -4.16 -5.98 6.76
C GLY A 28 -3.08 -5.21 6.00
N PHE A 29 -2.76 -4.06 6.55
CA PHE A 29 -1.63 -3.25 6.13
C PHE A 29 -0.58 -3.27 7.24
N SER A 30 0.65 -3.65 6.92
CA SER A 30 1.72 -3.64 7.91
C SER A 30 2.12 -2.22 8.30
N THR A 31 2.67 -2.08 9.49
CA THR A 31 3.48 -0.93 9.87
C THR A 31 4.96 -1.31 9.82
N ARG A 32 5.86 -0.36 10.15
CA ARG A 32 7.29 -0.66 10.33
C ARG A 32 7.63 -1.25 11.71
N VAL A 33 6.67 -1.28 12.65
CA VAL A 33 6.91 -1.56 14.07
C VAL A 33 6.81 -3.05 14.38
N GLY A 34 7.70 -3.56 15.25
CA GLY A 34 7.60 -4.90 15.84
C GLY A 34 8.32 -6.00 15.07
N GLY A 35 9.24 -5.66 14.19
CA GLY A 35 10.04 -6.60 13.43
C GLY A 35 11.40 -6.95 14.03
N SER A 36 12.25 -7.54 13.20
CA SER A 36 13.60 -8.00 13.54
C SER A 36 14.70 -7.35 12.69
N SER A 37 14.35 -6.48 11.75
CA SER A 37 15.32 -5.77 10.92
C SER A 37 16.09 -4.72 11.71
N ARG A 38 17.29 -4.40 11.23
CA ARG A 38 18.17 -3.36 11.80
C ARG A 38 18.65 -2.36 10.74
N ALA A 39 18.37 -2.63 9.48
CA ALA A 39 18.88 -1.84 8.35
C ALA A 39 18.33 -0.41 8.30
N TYR A 40 17.11 -0.20 8.75
CA TYR A 40 16.40 1.11 8.72
C TYR A 40 16.12 1.64 10.12
N GLY A 41 16.03 0.76 11.10
CA GLY A 41 15.84 1.03 12.51
C GLY A 41 15.81 -0.26 13.31
N LYS A 42 16.18 -0.20 14.59
CA LYS A 42 16.19 -1.38 15.46
C LYS A 42 14.77 -1.88 15.73
N GLY A 43 14.47 -3.09 15.25
CA GLY A 43 13.16 -3.70 15.44
C GLY A 43 12.15 -3.33 14.36
N ASP A 44 12.60 -2.86 13.20
CA ASP A 44 11.74 -2.55 12.07
C ASP A 44 11.19 -3.82 11.40
N LEU A 45 9.92 -3.75 10.98
CA LEU A 45 9.21 -4.80 10.26
C LEU A 45 9.36 -4.59 8.75
N ASN A 46 10.59 -4.63 8.23
CA ASN A 46 10.79 -4.61 6.79
C ASN A 46 10.33 -5.94 6.17
N LEU A 47 9.43 -5.87 5.19
CA LEU A 47 8.85 -7.03 4.51
C LEU A 47 9.35 -7.19 3.06
N GLY A 48 10.18 -6.25 2.58
CA GLY A 48 10.78 -6.29 1.24
C GLY A 48 12.22 -6.79 1.25
N PHE A 49 12.56 -7.61 0.26
CA PHE A 49 13.95 -7.98 0.01
C PHE A 49 14.70 -6.79 -0.61
N THR A 50 15.22 -5.93 0.24
CA THR A 50 16.01 -4.75 -0.15
C THR A 50 17.50 -5.06 -0.02
N LYS A 51 18.35 -4.31 -0.74
CA LYS A 51 19.79 -4.51 -0.72
C LYS A 51 20.48 -4.28 0.64
N ASP A 52 19.80 -3.49 1.50
CA ASP A 52 20.37 -3.07 2.80
C ASP A 52 19.99 -4.01 3.94
N ASP A 53 19.01 -4.92 3.76
CA ASP A 53 18.54 -5.81 4.82
C ASP A 53 18.86 -7.28 4.53
N THR A 54 19.03 -8.07 5.57
CA THR A 54 19.34 -9.49 5.41
C THR A 54 18.09 -10.29 5.04
N ARG A 55 18.27 -11.26 4.13
CA ARG A 55 17.18 -12.17 3.73
C ARG A 55 16.52 -12.83 4.95
N ALA A 56 17.33 -13.31 5.89
CA ALA A 56 16.84 -13.97 7.11
C ALA A 56 16.00 -13.05 8.00
N ALA A 57 16.30 -11.75 8.10
CA ALA A 57 15.47 -10.80 8.84
C ALA A 57 14.13 -10.57 8.14
N VAL A 58 14.13 -10.40 6.82
CA VAL A 58 12.90 -10.23 6.03
C VAL A 58 12.01 -11.47 6.11
N GLU A 59 12.58 -12.68 6.01
CA GLU A 59 11.81 -13.93 6.13
C GLU A 59 11.18 -14.08 7.52
N ARG A 60 11.91 -13.78 8.61
CA ARG A 60 11.34 -13.74 9.97
C ARG A 60 10.22 -12.71 10.09
N ASN A 61 10.39 -11.53 9.53
CA ASN A 61 9.37 -10.49 9.55
C ASN A 61 8.12 -10.91 8.77
N ARG A 62 8.29 -11.52 7.60
CA ARG A 62 7.17 -12.08 6.82
C ARG A 62 6.41 -13.14 7.60
N ALA A 63 7.11 -14.08 8.22
CA ALA A 63 6.49 -15.10 9.05
C ALA A 63 5.71 -14.50 10.24
N ALA A 64 6.27 -13.51 10.91
CA ALA A 64 5.60 -12.78 11.98
C ALA A 64 4.36 -12.04 11.49
N PHE A 65 4.45 -11.36 10.34
CA PHE A 65 3.32 -10.67 9.71
C PHE A 65 2.18 -11.63 9.35
N LEU A 66 2.48 -12.75 8.67
CA LEU A 66 1.48 -13.77 8.32
C LEU A 66 0.78 -14.33 9.55
N SER A 67 1.54 -14.63 10.60
CA SER A 67 0.98 -15.10 11.86
C SER A 67 0.05 -14.09 12.51
N GLU A 68 0.45 -12.81 12.55
CA GLU A 68 -0.32 -11.73 13.21
C GLU A 68 -1.60 -11.39 12.47
N ILE A 69 -1.63 -11.42 11.13
CA ILE A 69 -2.86 -11.22 10.36
C ILE A 69 -3.76 -12.45 10.35
N GLY A 70 -3.27 -13.59 10.81
CA GLY A 70 -4.02 -14.84 10.89
C GLY A 70 -4.04 -15.64 9.59
N ALA A 71 -3.03 -15.48 8.72
CA ALA A 71 -2.80 -16.28 7.51
C ALA A 71 -2.14 -17.63 7.88
N VAL A 72 -2.89 -18.46 8.62
CA VAL A 72 -2.43 -19.75 9.15
C VAL A 72 -3.49 -20.83 8.94
N THR A 73 -3.07 -22.00 8.51
CA THR A 73 -3.91 -23.21 8.45
C THR A 73 -3.81 -23.94 9.78
N ARG A 74 -4.96 -24.16 10.44
CA ARG A 74 -5.06 -24.95 11.68
C ARG A 74 -5.54 -26.34 11.32
N ARG A 75 -4.67 -27.35 11.39
CA ARG A 75 -5.09 -28.75 11.27
C ARG A 75 -5.82 -29.16 12.56
N ARG A 76 -7.10 -29.53 12.45
CA ARG A 76 -7.78 -30.22 13.56
C ARG A 76 -7.08 -31.55 13.76
N GLY A 77 -6.46 -31.73 14.93
CA GLY A 77 -5.89 -33.02 15.31
C GLY A 77 -6.97 -34.09 15.37
N GLY A 78 -6.90 -35.07 14.48
CA GLY A 78 -7.78 -36.24 14.56
C GLY A 78 -7.34 -37.15 15.73
N SER A 79 -8.35 -37.73 16.41
CA SER A 79 -8.36 -38.74 17.48
C SER A 79 -8.23 -38.24 18.91
N LYS A 80 -9.22 -38.67 19.71
CA LYS A 80 -9.31 -38.56 21.15
C LYS A 80 -8.08 -39.29 21.79
N GLY A 81 -7.23 -38.58 22.52
CA GLY A 81 -6.29 -39.20 23.38
C GLY A 81 -4.83 -38.74 23.41
N ALA A 82 -4.45 -37.61 22.84
CA ALA A 82 -3.12 -37.03 23.11
C ALA A 82 -3.16 -35.50 22.93
N SER A 83 -2.56 -34.79 23.86
CA SER A 83 -2.32 -33.34 23.77
C SER A 83 -1.38 -33.04 22.57
N ARG A 84 -1.89 -33.10 21.35
CA ARG A 84 -1.18 -32.71 20.14
C ARG A 84 -1.43 -31.21 19.89
N LYS A 85 -0.41 -30.40 20.12
CA LYS A 85 -0.34 -29.03 19.64
C LYS A 85 -0.78 -29.03 18.17
N ALA A 86 -1.85 -28.29 17.85
CA ALA A 86 -2.30 -28.10 16.48
C ALA A 86 -1.13 -27.53 15.67
N ILE A 87 -0.65 -28.28 14.68
CA ILE A 87 0.41 -27.82 13.78
C ILE A 87 -0.22 -26.76 12.88
N SER A 88 0.15 -25.51 13.10
CA SER A 88 -0.23 -24.40 12.20
C SER A 88 0.87 -24.23 11.15
N SER A 89 0.50 -24.27 9.88
CA SER A 89 1.36 -23.84 8.78
C SER A 89 0.96 -22.43 8.32
N LEU A 90 1.94 -21.62 7.96
CA LEU A 90 1.69 -20.33 7.33
C LEU A 90 1.16 -20.56 5.92
N TRP A 91 0.25 -19.70 5.47
CA TRP A 91 -0.21 -19.72 4.09
C TRP A 91 0.92 -19.36 3.13
N PRO A 92 0.90 -19.88 1.90
CA PRO A 92 1.74 -19.37 0.82
C PRO A 92 1.52 -17.87 0.64
N LEU A 93 2.61 -17.11 0.65
CA LEU A 93 2.63 -15.68 0.39
C LEU A 93 3.00 -15.43 -1.06
N VAL A 94 2.06 -14.90 -1.84
CA VAL A 94 2.27 -14.55 -3.25
C VAL A 94 2.56 -13.06 -3.38
N THR A 95 3.67 -12.74 -4.01
CA THR A 95 4.10 -11.38 -4.33
C THR A 95 4.52 -11.28 -5.78
N LEU A 96 4.48 -10.08 -6.36
CA LEU A 96 4.92 -9.79 -7.72
C LEU A 96 6.27 -9.04 -7.75
N ARG A 97 6.95 -9.12 -8.87
CA ARG A 97 7.93 -8.12 -9.26
C ARG A 97 7.17 -6.88 -9.73
N GLN A 98 6.96 -5.93 -8.82
CA GLN A 98 6.23 -4.70 -9.10
C GLN A 98 7.04 -3.79 -10.03
N ILE A 99 6.42 -3.33 -11.10
CA ILE A 99 7.04 -2.54 -12.17
C ILE A 99 6.34 -1.20 -12.43
N HIS A 100 5.46 -0.80 -11.51
CA HIS A 100 4.63 0.42 -11.58
C HIS A 100 3.75 0.46 -12.84
N SER A 101 3.17 -0.68 -13.17
CA SER A 101 2.27 -0.89 -14.32
C SER A 101 0.81 -0.97 -13.89
N ASP A 102 -0.05 -1.32 -14.85
CA ASP A 102 -1.45 -1.67 -14.66
C ASP A 102 -1.72 -3.17 -14.87
N VAL A 103 -0.65 -3.98 -14.95
CA VAL A 103 -0.74 -5.42 -15.19
C VAL A 103 -1.27 -6.13 -13.96
N ILE A 104 -2.37 -6.87 -14.13
CA ILE A 104 -3.05 -7.63 -13.08
C ILE A 104 -2.94 -9.13 -13.39
N ARG A 105 -2.66 -9.93 -12.36
CA ARG A 105 -2.53 -11.39 -12.45
C ARG A 105 -3.67 -12.07 -11.70
N CYS A 106 -4.33 -13.01 -12.36
CA CYS A 106 -5.22 -13.96 -11.69
C CYS A 106 -4.36 -15.09 -11.12
N ILE A 107 -4.50 -15.36 -9.82
CA ILE A 107 -3.69 -16.34 -9.09
C ILE A 107 -4.60 -17.47 -8.62
N ASP A 108 -4.47 -18.64 -9.23
CA ASP A 108 -5.27 -19.82 -8.89
C ASP A 108 -4.52 -20.80 -7.98
N THR A 109 -3.19 -20.82 -8.11
CA THR A 109 -2.32 -21.66 -7.30
C THR A 109 -1.09 -20.87 -6.85
N PRO A 110 -0.49 -21.19 -5.69
CA PRO A 110 0.84 -20.71 -5.39
C PRO A 110 1.77 -21.31 -6.45
N ASP A 111 2.35 -20.47 -7.29
CA ASP A 111 3.41 -20.94 -8.20
C ASP A 111 4.62 -21.34 -7.36
N SER A 112 4.60 -22.58 -6.88
CA SER A 112 5.68 -23.20 -6.13
C SER A 112 6.84 -23.62 -7.03
N SER A 113 6.68 -23.51 -8.33
CA SER A 113 7.66 -23.98 -9.31
C SER A 113 8.72 -22.93 -9.64
N ASN A 114 9.41 -22.37 -8.66
CA ASN A 114 10.80 -21.93 -8.76
C ASN A 114 11.23 -21.09 -9.98
N ARG A 115 10.32 -20.32 -10.56
CA ARG A 115 10.64 -19.43 -11.67
C ARG A 115 10.53 -17.98 -11.20
N GLU A 116 11.13 -17.08 -11.94
CA GLU A 116 11.12 -15.66 -11.62
C GLU A 116 9.71 -15.16 -11.24
N PRO A 117 9.58 -14.32 -10.20
CA PRO A 117 8.28 -13.79 -9.79
C PRO A 117 7.56 -13.15 -10.98
N LEU A 118 6.28 -13.44 -11.16
CA LEU A 118 5.46 -12.80 -12.17
C LEU A 118 5.56 -11.27 -12.03
N SER A 119 5.72 -10.58 -13.17
CA SER A 119 5.73 -9.13 -13.19
C SER A 119 4.31 -8.57 -13.23
N GLY A 120 4.06 -7.49 -12.50
CA GLY A 120 2.78 -6.79 -12.45
C GLY A 120 2.60 -6.02 -11.15
N ASP A 121 1.49 -5.33 -11.04
CA ASP A 121 1.20 -4.46 -9.89
C ASP A 121 -0.19 -4.73 -9.28
N GLY A 122 -0.92 -5.71 -9.80
CA GLY A 122 -2.19 -6.19 -9.25
C GLY A 122 -2.29 -7.71 -9.26
N MET A 123 -2.96 -8.27 -8.25
CA MET A 123 -3.30 -9.69 -8.15
C MET A 123 -4.73 -9.86 -7.69
N ILE A 124 -5.41 -10.87 -8.22
CA ILE A 124 -6.77 -11.26 -7.83
C ILE A 124 -6.84 -12.78 -7.66
N THR A 125 -7.67 -13.24 -6.71
CA THR A 125 -7.90 -14.67 -6.47
C THR A 125 -9.25 -14.95 -5.84
N ALA A 126 -9.77 -16.16 -6.10
CA ALA A 126 -10.88 -16.78 -5.35
C ALA A 126 -10.40 -18.03 -4.58
N THR A 127 -9.11 -18.33 -4.61
CA THR A 127 -8.54 -19.53 -3.98
C THR A 127 -8.34 -19.33 -2.49
N PRO A 128 -8.96 -20.17 -1.62
CA PRO A 128 -8.71 -20.12 -0.18
C PRO A 128 -7.29 -20.57 0.17
N GLY A 129 -6.81 -20.12 1.32
CA GLY A 129 -5.49 -20.51 1.85
C GLY A 129 -4.30 -19.85 1.18
N LEU A 130 -4.52 -18.90 0.25
CA LEU A 130 -3.48 -18.06 -0.34
C LEU A 130 -3.51 -16.65 0.25
N LEU A 131 -2.34 -16.08 0.50
CA LEU A 131 -2.21 -14.66 0.84
C LEU A 131 -1.56 -13.90 -0.30
N LEU A 132 -2.32 -13.02 -0.95
CA LEU A 132 -1.79 -12.07 -1.91
C LEU A 132 -1.24 -10.85 -1.17
N ALA A 133 -0.06 -10.36 -1.55
CA ALA A 133 0.49 -9.15 -0.96
C ALA A 133 1.27 -8.30 -1.97
N ILE A 134 1.14 -7.00 -1.83
CA ILE A 134 1.94 -6.00 -2.53
C ILE A 134 2.81 -5.22 -1.55
N GLN A 135 3.96 -4.77 -2.02
CA GLN A 135 4.93 -4.03 -1.22
C GLN A 135 4.86 -2.54 -1.55
N THR A 136 4.91 -1.71 -0.51
CA THR A 136 4.85 -0.24 -0.69
C THR A 136 5.85 0.47 0.21
N ALA A 137 6.23 1.66 -0.21
CA ALA A 137 6.83 2.73 0.57
C ALA A 137 6.46 4.02 -0.18
N ASP A 138 5.38 4.65 0.21
CA ASP A 138 4.65 5.78 -0.37
C ASP A 138 3.54 5.46 -1.38
N CYS A 139 3.72 4.51 -2.31
CA CYS A 139 2.61 4.08 -3.17
C CYS A 139 1.45 3.51 -2.35
N LEU A 140 0.22 3.63 -2.85
CA LEU A 140 -0.97 3.17 -2.15
C LEU A 140 -1.15 1.66 -2.32
N PRO A 141 -1.29 0.90 -1.22
CA PRO A 141 -1.83 -0.45 -1.28
C PRO A 141 -3.36 -0.38 -1.33
N VAL A 142 -3.96 -0.97 -2.35
CA VAL A 142 -5.42 -1.03 -2.47
C VAL A 142 -5.88 -2.48 -2.40
N ILE A 143 -6.88 -2.76 -1.56
CA ILE A 143 -7.52 -4.07 -1.42
C ILE A 143 -8.96 -3.95 -1.93
N LEU A 144 -9.35 -4.84 -2.84
CA LEU A 144 -10.73 -5.02 -3.28
C LEU A 144 -11.26 -6.38 -2.79
N VAL A 145 -12.52 -6.41 -2.38
CA VAL A 145 -13.17 -7.61 -1.83
C VAL A 145 -14.58 -7.75 -2.39
N ASP A 146 -14.87 -8.87 -3.02
CA ASP A 146 -16.25 -9.29 -3.31
C ASP A 146 -16.74 -10.19 -2.16
N ALA A 147 -17.55 -9.61 -1.29
CA ALA A 147 -18.07 -10.33 -0.13
C ALA A 147 -19.07 -11.46 -0.47
N LYS A 148 -19.67 -11.42 -1.65
CA LYS A 148 -20.65 -12.42 -2.09
C LYS A 148 -20.00 -13.63 -2.74
N ARG A 149 -18.89 -13.41 -3.47
CA ARG A 149 -18.19 -14.46 -4.22
C ARG A 149 -16.93 -14.95 -3.55
N HIS A 150 -16.55 -14.32 -2.42
CA HIS A 150 -15.27 -14.55 -1.74
C HIS A 150 -14.10 -14.41 -2.72
N VAL A 151 -14.02 -13.26 -3.37
CA VAL A 151 -12.89 -12.89 -4.23
C VAL A 151 -12.14 -11.74 -3.60
N VAL A 152 -10.83 -11.78 -3.65
CA VAL A 152 -9.96 -10.70 -3.15
C VAL A 152 -9.01 -10.25 -4.25
N GLY A 153 -8.69 -8.95 -4.23
CA GLY A 153 -7.65 -8.35 -5.07
C GLY A 153 -6.76 -7.42 -4.26
N VAL A 154 -5.50 -7.37 -4.61
CA VAL A 154 -4.51 -6.44 -4.05
C VAL A 154 -3.80 -5.70 -5.17
N PHE A 155 -3.65 -4.38 -5.05
CA PHE A 155 -3.13 -3.52 -6.11
C PHE A 155 -2.11 -2.52 -5.55
N HIS A 156 -1.01 -2.36 -6.25
CA HIS A 156 0.02 -1.37 -6.01
C HIS A 156 -0.28 -0.12 -6.85
N ALA A 157 -0.93 0.86 -6.27
CA ALA A 157 -1.32 2.08 -6.95
C ALA A 157 -0.32 3.22 -6.67
N GLY A 158 0.82 3.20 -7.34
CA GLY A 158 1.69 4.35 -7.51
C GLY A 158 1.13 5.30 -8.57
N TRP A 159 1.70 6.51 -8.74
CA TRP A 159 1.16 7.48 -9.70
C TRP A 159 1.08 6.93 -11.15
N ARG A 160 2.06 6.13 -11.59
CA ARG A 160 2.05 5.51 -12.93
C ARG A 160 0.91 4.52 -13.10
N GLY A 161 0.73 3.60 -12.14
CA GLY A 161 -0.39 2.66 -12.15
C GLY A 161 -1.74 3.37 -12.04
N THR A 162 -1.82 4.45 -11.26
CA THR A 162 -3.04 5.26 -11.12
C THR A 162 -3.40 5.96 -12.43
N VAL A 163 -2.45 6.59 -13.13
CA VAL A 163 -2.70 7.17 -14.46
C VAL A 163 -3.18 6.10 -15.46
N GLN A 164 -2.63 4.89 -15.36
CA GLN A 164 -3.03 3.75 -16.19
C GLN A 164 -4.31 3.05 -15.72
N ARG A 165 -4.97 3.60 -14.68
CA ARG A 165 -6.27 3.14 -14.15
C ARG A 165 -6.22 1.73 -13.52
N ILE A 166 -5.16 1.39 -12.79
CA ILE A 166 -4.96 0.04 -12.24
C ILE A 166 -6.12 -0.44 -11.36
N VAL A 167 -6.70 0.42 -10.52
CA VAL A 167 -7.80 0.01 -9.63
C VAL A 167 -9.13 -0.15 -10.38
N GLU A 168 -9.38 0.69 -11.40
CA GLU A 168 -10.54 0.56 -12.30
C GLU A 168 -10.43 -0.74 -13.11
N LYS A 169 -9.25 -1.02 -13.68
CA LYS A 169 -8.96 -2.31 -14.36
C LYS A 169 -9.08 -3.48 -13.41
N GLY A 170 -8.69 -3.31 -12.14
CA GLY A 170 -8.87 -4.30 -11.10
C GLY A 170 -10.32 -4.71 -10.91
N VAL A 171 -11.22 -3.74 -10.86
CA VAL A 171 -12.68 -4.00 -10.83
C VAL A 171 -13.12 -4.76 -12.08
N GLY A 172 -12.64 -4.37 -13.26
CA GLY A 172 -12.92 -5.04 -14.53
C GLY A 172 -12.42 -6.48 -14.56
N GLU A 173 -11.19 -6.73 -14.10
CA GLU A 173 -10.61 -8.08 -14.05
C GLU A 173 -11.34 -8.99 -13.04
N MET A 174 -11.74 -8.47 -11.88
CA MET A 174 -12.57 -9.22 -10.93
C MET A 174 -13.93 -9.57 -11.54
N HIS A 175 -14.50 -8.67 -12.35
CA HIS A 175 -15.73 -8.96 -13.09
C HIS A 175 -15.49 -10.03 -14.15
N ARG A 176 -14.46 -9.88 -14.96
CA ARG A 176 -14.13 -10.79 -16.07
C ARG A 176 -13.81 -12.23 -15.59
N CYS A 177 -12.99 -12.36 -14.54
CA CYS A 177 -12.51 -13.66 -14.06
C CYS A 177 -13.51 -14.35 -13.13
N PHE A 178 -14.26 -13.60 -12.33
CA PHE A 178 -15.08 -14.17 -11.25
C PHE A 178 -16.54 -13.71 -11.29
N GLY A 179 -16.94 -12.88 -12.26
CA GLY A 179 -18.30 -12.34 -12.34
C GLY A 179 -18.64 -11.38 -11.21
N SER A 180 -17.64 -10.82 -10.53
CA SER A 180 -17.85 -9.82 -9.46
C SER A 180 -18.58 -8.59 -9.99
N ARG A 181 -19.58 -8.12 -9.27
CA ARG A 181 -20.31 -6.91 -9.67
C ARG A 181 -19.76 -5.72 -8.91
N PRO A 182 -19.42 -4.59 -9.57
CA PRO A 182 -18.83 -3.41 -8.92
C PRO A 182 -19.60 -2.94 -7.68
N ARG A 183 -20.93 -2.95 -7.74
CA ARG A 183 -21.82 -2.56 -6.62
C ARG A 183 -21.71 -3.45 -5.38
N ASP A 184 -21.19 -4.68 -5.51
CA ASP A 184 -21.01 -5.64 -4.42
C ASP A 184 -19.59 -5.58 -3.83
N LEU A 185 -18.67 -4.83 -4.46
CA LEU A 185 -17.31 -4.69 -4.01
C LEU A 185 -17.18 -3.76 -2.79
N LYS A 186 -16.21 -4.09 -1.96
CA LYS A 186 -15.66 -3.26 -0.88
C LYS A 186 -14.21 -2.96 -1.19
N ALA A 187 -13.80 -1.71 -0.95
CA ALA A 187 -12.44 -1.26 -1.20
C ALA A 187 -11.79 -0.69 0.07
N ALA A 188 -10.53 -1.02 0.29
CA ALA A 188 -9.69 -0.41 1.30
C ALA A 188 -8.44 0.17 0.65
N ILE A 189 -8.25 1.49 0.76
CA ILE A 189 -7.03 2.18 0.36
C ILE A 189 -6.17 2.32 1.63
N GLY A 190 -5.04 1.63 1.67
CA GLY A 190 -4.14 1.63 2.82
C GLY A 190 -3.25 2.86 2.91
N PRO A 191 -2.33 2.91 3.91
CA PRO A 191 -1.42 4.04 4.08
C PRO A 191 -0.50 4.21 2.87
N GLY A 192 -0.31 5.45 2.47
CA GLY A 192 0.62 5.88 1.43
C GLY A 192 0.93 7.36 1.57
N VAL A 193 1.73 7.91 0.69
CA VAL A 193 1.98 9.35 0.68
C VAL A 193 0.70 10.08 0.25
N GLN A 194 0.33 11.13 0.98
CA GLN A 194 -0.89 11.89 0.72
C GLN A 194 -0.57 13.27 0.15
N GLY A 195 -1.61 13.98 -0.29
CA GLY A 195 -1.51 15.31 -0.85
C GLY A 195 -0.88 16.38 0.06
N CYS A 196 -0.64 16.07 1.34
CA CYS A 196 0.15 16.93 2.23
C CYS A 196 1.66 16.87 1.93
N CYS A 197 2.17 15.73 1.40
CA CYS A 197 3.58 15.47 1.24
C CYS A 197 3.98 14.98 -0.17
N TYR A 198 3.01 14.65 -1.02
CA TYR A 198 3.31 14.09 -2.33
C TYR A 198 3.58 15.18 -3.38
N GLU A 199 4.70 15.85 -3.23
CA GLU A 199 5.22 16.78 -4.23
C GLU A 199 5.58 16.04 -5.51
N VAL A 200 5.14 16.56 -6.67
CA VAL A 200 5.35 16.00 -8.01
C VAL A 200 5.74 17.09 -8.99
N GLY A 201 6.33 16.70 -10.11
CA GLY A 201 6.64 17.63 -11.20
C GLY A 201 5.46 17.87 -12.16
N GLU A 202 5.60 18.86 -13.02
CA GLU A 202 4.61 19.20 -14.06
C GLU A 202 4.33 18.03 -15.02
N GLU A 203 5.30 17.18 -15.26
CA GLU A 203 5.12 16.01 -16.11
C GLU A 203 4.09 15.01 -15.55
N VAL A 204 3.98 14.92 -14.22
CA VAL A 204 2.94 14.09 -13.56
C VAL A 204 1.59 14.77 -13.68
N ARG A 205 1.54 16.06 -13.41
CA ARG A 205 0.32 16.88 -13.53
C ARG A 205 -0.29 16.77 -14.93
N THR A 206 0.50 17.04 -15.95
CA THR A 206 0.05 16.97 -17.35
C THR A 206 -0.54 15.60 -17.70
N LYS A 207 0.07 14.51 -17.20
CA LYS A 207 -0.45 13.16 -17.42
C LYS A 207 -1.79 12.92 -16.75
N PHE A 208 -1.99 13.40 -15.53
CA PHE A 208 -3.28 13.27 -14.85
C PHE A 208 -4.36 14.11 -15.51
N GLU A 209 -4.06 15.35 -15.88
CA GLU A 209 -4.99 16.26 -16.55
C GLU A 209 -5.39 15.76 -17.95
N SER A 210 -4.47 15.10 -18.67
CA SER A 210 -4.79 14.49 -19.97
C SER A 210 -5.62 13.21 -19.87
N GLN A 211 -5.59 12.51 -18.73
CA GLN A 211 -6.27 11.24 -18.55
C GLN A 211 -7.62 11.34 -17.84
N PHE A 212 -7.81 12.37 -17.03
CA PHE A 212 -8.99 12.53 -16.19
C PHE A 212 -9.57 13.94 -16.33
N GLU A 213 -10.87 14.05 -16.62
CA GLU A 213 -11.58 15.33 -16.67
C GLU A 213 -11.46 16.10 -15.34
N TYR A 214 -11.37 15.38 -14.23
CA TYR A 214 -11.15 15.92 -12.89
C TYR A 214 -9.67 16.08 -12.53
N GLY A 215 -8.76 15.87 -13.47
CA GLY A 215 -7.30 15.78 -13.22
C GLY A 215 -6.76 16.99 -12.48
N SER A 216 -7.12 18.20 -12.89
CA SER A 216 -6.67 19.46 -12.27
C SER A 216 -7.06 19.56 -10.77
N SER A 217 -8.23 19.03 -10.40
CA SER A 217 -8.72 19.07 -9.01
C SER A 217 -7.96 18.17 -8.03
N LEU A 218 -7.07 17.31 -8.54
CA LEU A 218 -6.23 16.42 -7.72
C LEU A 218 -4.96 17.12 -7.23
N PHE A 219 -4.69 18.32 -7.70
CA PHE A 219 -3.46 19.04 -7.40
C PHE A 219 -3.71 20.26 -6.51
N ARG A 220 -2.77 20.46 -5.59
CA ARG A 220 -2.67 21.67 -4.79
C ARG A 220 -1.32 22.33 -5.06
N GLU A 221 -1.33 23.60 -5.35
CA GLU A 221 -0.14 24.41 -5.55
C GLU A 221 0.19 25.19 -4.29
N ILE A 222 1.46 25.22 -3.93
CA ILE A 222 2.00 26.07 -2.88
C ILE A 222 3.11 26.90 -3.50
N LYS A 223 2.92 28.21 -3.57
CA LYS A 223 4.00 29.13 -3.92
C LYS A 223 4.92 29.30 -2.73
N GLU A 224 6.22 29.08 -2.94
CA GLU A 224 7.18 29.38 -1.88
C GLU A 224 7.17 30.90 -1.61
N SER A 225 7.06 31.28 -0.34
CA SER A 225 7.27 32.67 0.04
C SER A 225 8.78 32.95 0.10
N ASP A 226 9.17 34.15 -0.36
CA ASP A 226 10.52 34.64 -0.12
C ASP A 226 10.50 35.47 1.17
N PRO A 227 11.01 34.96 2.30
CA PRO A 227 10.99 35.69 3.56
C PRO A 227 11.71 37.05 3.50
N VAL A 228 12.73 37.18 2.62
CA VAL A 228 13.46 38.42 2.42
C VAL A 228 12.59 39.42 1.64
N ARG A 229 11.90 38.94 0.61
CA ARG A 229 11.00 39.75 -0.19
C ARG A 229 9.76 40.21 0.60
N GLU A 230 9.22 39.32 1.44
CA GLU A 230 8.12 39.66 2.36
C GLU A 230 8.55 40.68 3.42
N LYS A 231 9.74 40.54 3.99
CA LYS A 231 10.25 41.41 5.02
C LYS A 231 10.73 42.78 4.50
N TYR A 232 11.24 42.80 3.27
CA TYR A 232 11.83 44.00 2.64
C TYR A 232 11.31 44.23 1.20
N PRO A 233 10.02 44.44 1.00
CA PRO A 233 9.43 44.54 -0.35
C PRO A 233 10.03 45.69 -1.16
N LEU A 234 10.45 46.79 -0.52
CA LEU A 234 11.03 47.95 -1.17
C LEU A 234 12.40 47.68 -1.82
N LEU A 235 13.17 46.72 -1.35
CA LEU A 235 14.45 46.35 -1.98
C LEU A 235 14.29 45.76 -3.36
N PHE A 236 13.13 45.18 -3.66
CA PHE A 236 12.83 44.56 -4.94
C PHE A 236 12.07 45.48 -5.92
N LEU A 237 11.63 46.65 -5.47
CA LEU A 237 11.00 47.65 -6.35
C LEU A 237 12.02 48.46 -7.16
N THR A 238 13.24 48.61 -6.66
CA THR A 238 14.31 49.41 -7.28
C THR A 238 15.30 48.60 -8.09
N ALA A 239 15.40 47.31 -7.85
CA ALA A 239 16.22 46.41 -8.64
C ALA A 239 15.48 46.11 -9.97
N ARG A 240 16.03 46.59 -11.11
CA ARG A 240 15.72 46.03 -12.41
C ARG A 240 16.11 44.55 -12.35
N ALA A 241 15.16 43.69 -11.93
CA ALA A 241 15.39 42.26 -11.84
C ALA A 241 15.65 41.75 -13.25
N PRO A 242 16.82 41.17 -13.54
CA PRO A 242 16.99 40.40 -14.75
C PRO A 242 16.15 39.15 -14.61
N GLY A 243 15.07 39.04 -15.37
CA GLY A 243 14.18 37.89 -15.45
C GLY A 243 13.36 37.69 -14.17
N HIS A 244 12.05 37.69 -14.29
CA HIS A 244 11.15 37.29 -13.23
C HIS A 244 11.50 35.88 -12.77
N SER A 245 12.30 35.73 -11.72
CA SER A 245 12.36 34.50 -10.98
C SER A 245 11.00 34.37 -10.31
N THR A 246 10.07 33.72 -11.00
CA THR A 246 8.87 33.22 -10.35
C THR A 246 9.33 32.22 -9.28
N LEU A 247 8.98 32.50 -8.02
CA LEU A 247 9.27 31.56 -6.94
C LEU A 247 8.77 30.17 -7.35
N PRO A 248 9.54 29.11 -7.11
CA PRO A 248 9.17 27.77 -7.51
C PRO A 248 7.82 27.42 -6.88
N THR A 249 6.90 27.02 -7.70
CA THR A 249 5.61 26.52 -7.26
C THR A 249 5.75 25.01 -7.00
N LYS A 250 5.47 24.59 -5.79
CA LYS A 250 5.41 23.16 -5.44
C LYS A 250 4.02 22.64 -5.74
N ILE A 251 3.96 21.52 -6.43
CA ILE A 251 2.73 20.86 -6.87
C ILE A 251 2.56 19.59 -6.04
N PHE A 252 1.44 19.44 -5.37
CA PHE A 252 1.13 18.28 -4.53
C PHE A 252 -0.05 17.51 -5.11
N LEU A 253 0.11 16.21 -5.31
CA LEU A 253 -0.91 15.30 -5.85
C LEU A 253 -1.66 14.57 -4.73
N ASP A 254 -2.98 14.60 -4.77
CA ASP A 254 -3.85 13.71 -3.98
C ASP A 254 -4.07 12.39 -4.71
N LEU A 255 -3.16 11.44 -4.46
CA LEU A 255 -3.20 10.12 -5.06
C LEU A 255 -4.34 9.25 -4.48
N VAL A 256 -4.74 9.50 -3.22
CA VAL A 256 -5.85 8.78 -2.57
C VAL A 256 -7.15 9.13 -3.25
N GLU A 257 -7.42 10.43 -3.44
CA GLU A 257 -8.64 10.88 -4.12
C GLU A 257 -8.68 10.43 -5.58
N ALA A 258 -7.54 10.41 -6.28
CA ALA A 258 -7.45 9.88 -7.65
C ALA A 258 -7.93 8.42 -7.73
N ASN A 259 -7.44 7.55 -6.86
CA ASN A 259 -7.84 6.14 -6.83
C ASN A 259 -9.30 5.97 -6.36
N ARG A 260 -9.73 6.77 -5.37
CA ARG A 260 -11.12 6.77 -4.90
C ARG A 260 -12.11 7.10 -6.02
N ARG A 261 -11.83 8.14 -6.81
CA ARG A 261 -12.67 8.51 -7.97
C ARG A 261 -12.71 7.43 -9.04
N GLN A 262 -11.59 6.78 -9.32
CA GLN A 262 -11.56 5.65 -10.27
C GLN A 262 -12.44 4.49 -9.79
N LEU A 263 -12.39 4.13 -8.52
CA LEU A 263 -13.25 3.09 -7.95
C LEU A 263 -14.73 3.45 -8.07
N ILE A 264 -15.09 4.71 -7.81
CA ILE A 264 -16.47 5.19 -7.97
C ILE A 264 -16.89 5.15 -9.44
N ALA A 265 -16.04 5.61 -10.35
CA ALA A 265 -16.29 5.57 -11.79
C ALA A 265 -16.46 4.13 -12.31
N ALA A 266 -15.73 3.16 -11.72
CA ALA A 266 -15.90 1.74 -12.00
C ALA A 266 -17.17 1.13 -11.40
N GLY A 267 -17.98 1.91 -10.66
CA GLY A 267 -19.26 1.49 -10.09
C GLY A 267 -19.18 0.94 -8.66
N VAL A 268 -18.05 1.07 -7.97
CA VAL A 268 -17.95 0.75 -6.53
C VAL A 268 -18.65 1.85 -5.74
N PRO A 269 -19.63 1.54 -4.87
CA PRO A 269 -20.35 2.55 -4.10
C PRO A 269 -19.38 3.35 -3.20
N ALA A 270 -19.50 4.68 -3.19
CA ALA A 270 -18.64 5.56 -2.40
C ALA A 270 -18.56 5.18 -0.91
N LYS A 271 -19.69 4.76 -0.32
CA LYS A 271 -19.78 4.25 1.06
C LYS A 271 -19.07 2.92 1.30
N SER A 272 -18.68 2.23 0.23
CA SER A 272 -17.95 0.95 0.25
C SER A 272 -16.46 1.13 0.08
N ILE A 273 -15.96 2.36 0.08
CA ILE A 273 -14.54 2.69 -0.06
C ILE A 273 -14.08 3.34 1.24
N GLU A 274 -13.17 2.67 1.94
CA GLU A 274 -12.52 3.18 3.16
C GLU A 274 -11.06 3.51 2.85
N SER A 275 -10.61 4.72 3.22
CA SER A 275 -9.23 5.16 2.99
C SER A 275 -8.52 5.41 4.31
N SER A 276 -7.27 5.00 4.42
CA SER A 276 -6.42 5.31 5.57
C SER A 276 -6.14 6.81 5.63
N PRO A 277 -6.28 7.45 6.80
CA PRO A 277 -5.89 8.84 6.98
C PRO A 277 -4.38 9.03 7.15
N LEU A 278 -3.60 7.96 7.21
CA LEU A 278 -2.16 8.00 7.53
C LEU A 278 -1.33 8.27 6.28
N CYS A 279 -0.62 9.40 6.29
CA CYS A 279 0.43 9.69 5.31
C CYS A 279 1.74 9.02 5.75
N THR A 280 2.37 8.25 4.87
CA THR A 280 3.65 7.58 5.15
C THR A 280 4.77 8.56 5.49
N SER A 281 4.82 9.69 4.79
CA SER A 281 5.85 10.71 5.01
C SER A 281 5.65 11.53 6.29
N CYS A 282 4.41 11.69 6.76
CA CYS A 282 4.10 12.38 8.02
C CYS A 282 4.31 11.50 9.26
N HIS A 283 4.32 10.17 9.08
CA HIS A 283 4.40 9.22 10.19
C HIS A 283 5.60 8.26 10.03
N PRO A 284 6.84 8.75 9.94
CA PRO A 284 8.03 7.92 9.71
C PRO A 284 8.32 6.95 10.85
N ASP A 285 7.84 7.25 12.07
CA ASP A 285 7.98 6.34 13.21
C ASP A 285 7.06 5.10 13.11
N LEU A 286 5.99 5.19 12.34
CA LEU A 286 5.00 4.14 12.17
C LEU A 286 5.08 3.44 10.81
N LEU A 287 5.52 4.15 9.78
CA LEU A 287 5.46 3.72 8.38
C LEU A 287 6.79 3.98 7.66
N PHE A 288 7.13 3.11 6.72
CA PHE A 288 8.25 3.37 5.82
C PHE A 288 7.83 4.35 4.72
N SER A 289 8.70 5.32 4.43
CA SER A 289 8.50 6.30 3.36
C SER A 289 9.76 6.47 2.53
N TYR A 290 9.69 6.14 1.26
CA TYR A 290 10.80 6.35 0.32
C TYR A 290 11.16 7.83 0.21
N ARG A 291 10.17 8.70 0.26
CA ARG A 291 10.34 10.15 0.18
C ARG A 291 10.98 10.72 1.44
N ALA A 292 10.41 10.44 2.61
CA ALA A 292 10.93 10.96 3.89
C ALA A 292 12.33 10.44 4.20
N GLU A 293 12.62 9.18 3.85
CA GLU A 293 13.89 8.51 4.12
C GLU A 293 14.87 8.58 2.92
N LYS A 294 14.60 9.48 1.94
CA LYS A 294 15.48 9.77 0.79
C LYS A 294 15.96 8.52 0.05
N GLY A 295 15.05 7.56 -0.15
CA GLY A 295 15.30 6.35 -0.92
C GLY A 295 15.87 5.17 -0.15
N LYS A 296 16.39 5.37 1.07
CA LYS A 296 16.91 4.28 1.92
C LYS A 296 15.88 3.88 2.96
N THR A 297 14.97 2.98 2.58
CA THR A 297 13.82 2.61 3.39
C THR A 297 13.43 1.16 3.20
N GLY A 298 12.74 0.58 4.20
CA GLY A 298 12.12 -0.73 4.12
C GLY A 298 10.85 -0.74 3.23
N ARG A 299 10.12 -1.85 3.28
CA ARG A 299 8.85 -2.00 2.57
C ARG A 299 7.75 -2.45 3.53
N LEU A 300 6.63 -1.78 3.42
CA LEU A 300 5.35 -2.19 4.00
C LEU A 300 4.70 -3.23 3.08
N MET A 301 3.66 -3.91 3.58
CA MET A 301 2.78 -4.76 2.78
C MET A 301 1.32 -4.43 3.02
N GLY A 302 0.54 -4.41 1.93
CA GLY A 302 -0.90 -4.56 1.96
C GLY A 302 -1.24 -5.97 1.48
N ALA A 303 -2.03 -6.72 2.27
CA ALA A 303 -2.28 -8.13 2.01
C ALA A 303 -3.74 -8.50 2.20
N ALA A 304 -4.23 -9.45 1.38
CA ALA A 304 -5.56 -10.04 1.50
C ALA A 304 -5.54 -11.51 1.08
N GLY A 305 -6.42 -12.33 1.72
CA GLY A 305 -6.59 -13.74 1.42
C GLY A 305 -7.91 -14.26 1.98
N ILE A 306 -8.28 -15.46 1.56
CA ILE A 306 -9.55 -16.12 1.87
C ILE A 306 -9.28 -17.31 2.79
N ARG A 307 -10.00 -17.41 3.92
CA ARG A 307 -9.93 -18.58 4.80
C ARG A 307 -10.60 -19.80 4.14
N GLU A 308 -10.04 -20.97 4.47
CA GLU A 308 -10.66 -22.27 4.18
C GLU A 308 -11.95 -22.47 4.95
#